data_daefc28e8dea8533ca82636050c9ae73
#
_entry.id   daefc28e8dea8533ca82636050c9ae73
#
_cell.length_a   1.000
_cell.length_b   1.000
_cell.length_c   1.000
_cell.angle_alpha   90.00
_cell.angle_beta   90.00
_cell.angle_gamma   90.00
#
_symmetry.space_group_name_H-M   'P 1'
#
loop_
_entity.id
_entity.type
_entity.pdbx_description
1 polymer ?
#
loop_
_entity_poly.entity_id
_entity_poly.type
_entity_poly.pdbx_seq_one_letter_code
_entity_poly.pdbx_strand_id
1 'polypeptide(L)'
;CLSPSVGNCQPWRFVLVNDPEMRAAVRDNFAHFNAEALAAYSSNRAALYARLKLAGLEAAPVQLAVFADPNTPYGHGLGRRTMPEMLQYSVVGAIQTLWLAARTRGLGVGWVSILDPELVNEALDVPATWRLIAYLCVGYPLEEHTDPELQRAGWQARVDPAAFLFRR
;
A
#
# COMPACT_ATOMS: atom_id res chain seq x y z
N CYS A 1 -2.86 1.11 18.58
CA CYS A 1 -1.93 1.60 17.58
C CYS A 1 -1.12 2.76 18.14
N LEU A 2 0.21 2.76 17.94
CA LEU A 2 1.11 3.82 18.46
C LEU A 2 1.39 4.91 17.41
N SER A 3 0.84 4.78 16.21
CA SER A 3 1.05 5.76 15.14
C SER A 3 0.32 7.07 15.44
N PRO A 4 0.93 8.22 15.24
CA PRO A 4 0.25 9.51 15.37
C PRO A 4 -0.78 9.68 14.24
N SER A 5 -1.80 10.50 14.48
CA SER A 5 -2.77 10.91 13.46
C SER A 5 -3.20 12.35 13.66
N VAL A 6 -3.62 12.99 12.58
CA VAL A 6 -4.12 14.37 12.63
C VAL A 6 -5.23 14.50 13.66
N GLY A 7 -5.11 15.45 14.59
CA GLY A 7 -6.08 15.62 15.66
C GLY A 7 -6.34 14.37 16.51
N ASN A 8 -5.46 13.39 16.49
CA ASN A 8 -5.66 12.06 17.10
C ASN A 8 -6.94 11.35 16.63
N CYS A 9 -7.31 11.55 15.36
CA CYS A 9 -8.60 11.08 14.82
C CYS A 9 -8.62 9.60 14.41
N GLN A 10 -7.48 8.94 14.29
CA GLN A 10 -7.33 7.50 14.05
C GLN A 10 -8.24 7.01 12.89
N PRO A 11 -8.05 7.54 11.68
CA PRO A 11 -8.99 7.32 10.57
C PRO A 11 -8.82 5.97 9.88
N TRP A 12 -7.84 5.17 10.28
CA TRP A 12 -7.52 3.89 9.67
C TRP A 12 -8.58 2.83 9.93
N ARG A 13 -8.85 2.04 8.89
CA ARG A 13 -9.62 0.80 8.97
C ARG A 13 -8.77 -0.30 8.35
N PHE A 14 -8.49 -1.34 9.11
CA PHE A 14 -7.75 -2.52 8.68
C PHE A 14 -8.73 -3.66 8.47
N VAL A 15 -8.79 -4.18 7.26
CA VAL A 15 -9.63 -5.31 6.89
C VAL A 15 -8.73 -6.50 6.60
N LEU A 16 -8.82 -7.54 7.42
CA LEU A 16 -8.12 -8.79 7.20
C LEU A 16 -8.87 -9.60 6.14
N VAL A 17 -8.24 -9.83 5.00
CA VAL A 17 -8.85 -10.54 3.88
C VAL A 17 -8.49 -12.02 3.98
N ASN A 18 -9.40 -12.81 4.55
CA ASN A 18 -9.21 -14.25 4.74
C ASN A 18 -10.02 -15.07 3.72
N ASP A 19 -11.11 -14.53 3.22
CA ASP A 19 -11.99 -15.20 2.28
C ASP A 19 -11.28 -15.43 0.94
N PRO A 20 -11.21 -16.70 0.45
CA PRO A 20 -10.55 -17.02 -0.83
C PRO A 20 -11.19 -16.36 -2.04
N GLU A 21 -12.51 -16.15 -2.05
CA GLU A 21 -13.23 -15.51 -3.15
C GLU A 21 -12.91 -14.02 -3.20
N MET A 22 -12.88 -13.33 -2.06
CA MET A 22 -12.45 -11.94 -1.96
C MET A 22 -10.99 -11.76 -2.40
N ARG A 23 -10.11 -12.68 -1.98
CA ARG A 23 -8.70 -12.68 -2.45
C ARG A 23 -8.60 -12.90 -3.95
N ALA A 24 -9.43 -13.77 -4.52
CA ALA A 24 -9.48 -13.99 -5.97
C ALA A 24 -9.92 -12.73 -6.70
N ALA A 25 -10.97 -12.05 -6.25
CA ALA A 25 -11.44 -10.81 -6.85
C ALA A 25 -10.37 -9.71 -6.83
N VAL A 26 -9.60 -9.58 -5.74
CA VAL A 26 -8.48 -8.63 -5.69
C VAL A 26 -7.35 -9.02 -6.64
N ARG A 27 -7.04 -10.31 -6.80
CA ARG A 27 -6.05 -10.77 -7.78
C ARG A 27 -6.48 -10.48 -9.21
N ASP A 28 -7.75 -10.71 -9.54
CA ASP A 28 -8.30 -10.45 -10.87
C ASP A 28 -8.27 -8.94 -11.19
N ASN A 29 -8.63 -8.10 -10.22
CA ASN A 29 -8.47 -6.65 -10.31
C ASN A 29 -7.01 -6.28 -10.61
N PHE A 30 -6.07 -6.77 -9.82
CA PHE A 30 -4.64 -6.55 -10.05
C PHE A 30 -4.18 -7.03 -11.43
N ALA A 31 -4.58 -8.21 -11.85
CA ALA A 31 -4.18 -8.78 -13.14
C ALA A 31 -4.63 -7.90 -14.31
N HIS A 32 -5.86 -7.39 -14.25
CA HIS A 32 -6.41 -6.48 -15.24
C HIS A 32 -5.59 -5.19 -15.34
N PHE A 33 -5.44 -4.45 -14.27
CA PHE A 33 -4.72 -3.17 -14.27
C PHE A 33 -3.21 -3.31 -14.46
N ASN A 34 -2.63 -4.44 -14.05
CA ASN A 34 -1.23 -4.74 -14.35
C ASN A 34 -0.97 -4.98 -15.84
N ALA A 35 -1.93 -5.61 -16.55
CA ALA A 35 -1.86 -5.77 -18.00
C ALA A 35 -1.97 -4.41 -18.72
N GLU A 36 -2.86 -3.54 -18.28
CA GLU A 36 -2.97 -2.16 -18.81
C GLU A 36 -1.68 -1.36 -18.56
N ALA A 37 -1.13 -1.43 -17.33
CA ALA A 37 0.11 -0.76 -16.98
C ALA A 37 1.28 -1.25 -17.85
N LEU A 38 1.37 -2.56 -18.11
CA LEU A 38 2.39 -3.12 -19.00
C LEU A 38 2.23 -2.59 -20.44
N ALA A 39 1.00 -2.49 -20.94
CA ALA A 39 0.71 -1.99 -22.30
C ALA A 39 1.07 -0.50 -22.47
N ALA A 40 1.10 0.27 -21.40
CA ALA A 40 1.50 1.68 -21.41
C ALA A 40 3.02 1.88 -21.58
N TYR A 41 3.83 0.87 -21.33
CA TYR A 41 5.28 0.93 -21.52
C TYR A 41 5.67 0.47 -22.93
N SER A 42 6.78 1.03 -23.45
CA SER A 42 7.34 0.65 -24.75
C SER A 42 8.78 0.13 -24.62
N SER A 43 9.19 -0.68 -25.60
CA SER A 43 10.59 -1.11 -25.77
C SER A 43 11.18 -1.79 -24.52
N ASN A 44 12.40 -1.40 -24.16
CA ASN A 44 13.15 -1.98 -23.03
C ASN A 44 12.46 -1.82 -21.67
N ARG A 45 11.66 -0.77 -21.49
CA ARG A 45 10.94 -0.53 -20.23
C ARG A 45 9.82 -1.55 -20.05
N ALA A 46 9.09 -1.91 -21.11
CA ALA A 46 8.07 -2.97 -21.08
C ALA A 46 8.69 -4.34 -20.71
N ALA A 47 9.83 -4.68 -21.34
CA ALA A 47 10.53 -5.92 -21.04
C ALA A 47 11.05 -5.96 -19.60
N LEU A 48 11.47 -4.84 -19.05
CA LEU A 48 11.88 -4.73 -17.65
C LEU A 48 10.68 -4.87 -16.71
N TYR A 49 9.58 -4.15 -16.98
CA TYR A 49 8.36 -4.22 -16.19
C TYR A 49 7.81 -5.65 -16.10
N ALA A 50 7.76 -6.37 -17.24
CA ALA A 50 7.28 -7.75 -17.29
C ALA A 50 8.08 -8.73 -16.43
N ARG A 51 9.32 -8.38 -16.06
CA ARG A 51 10.18 -9.19 -15.19
C ARG A 51 10.06 -8.83 -13.71
N LEU A 52 9.38 -7.73 -13.36
CA LEU A 52 9.17 -7.36 -11.97
C LEU A 52 8.23 -8.38 -11.32
N LYS A 53 8.69 -8.99 -10.24
CA LYS A 53 7.88 -9.91 -9.45
C LYS A 53 7.01 -9.10 -8.49
N LEU A 54 5.80 -8.78 -8.90
CA LEU A 54 4.81 -8.11 -8.04
C LEU A 54 4.02 -9.16 -7.22
N ALA A 55 4.72 -10.21 -6.78
CA ALA A 55 4.14 -11.37 -6.13
C ALA A 55 3.98 -11.14 -4.63
N GLY A 56 2.83 -11.16 -4.15
CA GLY A 56 2.42 -11.16 -2.74
C GLY A 56 1.00 -11.64 -2.64
N LEU A 57 0.21 -11.33 -3.68
CA LEU A 57 -1.21 -11.67 -3.76
C LEU A 57 -1.46 -13.18 -3.81
N GLU A 58 -0.53 -13.96 -4.37
CA GLU A 58 -0.64 -15.43 -4.44
C GLU A 58 -0.08 -16.09 -3.17
N ALA A 59 1.09 -15.67 -2.72
CA ALA A 59 1.89 -16.41 -1.75
C ALA A 59 1.78 -15.90 -0.31
N ALA A 60 1.40 -14.64 -0.09
CA ALA A 60 1.36 -14.07 1.25
C ALA A 60 0.24 -14.70 2.11
N PRO A 61 0.58 -15.28 3.27
CA PRO A 61 -0.42 -15.91 4.14
C PRO A 61 -1.40 -14.89 4.72
N VAL A 62 -0.96 -13.66 4.94
CA VAL A 62 -1.79 -12.59 5.51
C VAL A 62 -1.94 -11.47 4.49
N GLN A 63 -3.17 -11.07 4.24
CA GLN A 63 -3.51 -9.95 3.35
C GLN A 63 -4.40 -8.97 4.10
N LEU A 64 -4.06 -7.69 4.02
CA LEU A 64 -4.74 -6.59 4.70
C LEU A 64 -5.09 -5.50 3.70
N ALA A 65 -6.36 -5.18 3.57
CA ALA A 65 -6.78 -3.93 2.94
C ALA A 65 -6.83 -2.83 4.00
N VAL A 66 -6.23 -1.68 3.72
CA VAL A 66 -6.13 -0.57 4.66
C VAL A 66 -6.80 0.66 4.05
N PHE A 67 -7.77 1.19 4.77
CA PHE A 67 -8.59 2.31 4.31
C PHE A 67 -8.46 3.51 5.24
N ALA A 68 -8.73 4.69 4.69
CA ALA A 68 -9.03 5.90 5.43
C ALA A 68 -10.56 6.10 5.50
N ASP A 69 -11.09 6.22 6.69
CA ASP A 69 -12.50 6.59 6.91
C ASP A 69 -12.60 8.12 7.06
N PRO A 70 -13.15 8.82 6.05
CA PRO A 70 -13.31 10.28 6.12
C PRO A 70 -14.33 10.72 7.18
N ASN A 71 -15.23 9.82 7.58
CA ASN A 71 -16.31 10.07 8.52
C ASN A 71 -15.94 9.68 9.97
N THR A 72 -14.66 9.44 10.25
CA THR A 72 -14.23 9.13 11.61
C THR A 72 -14.75 10.17 12.61
N PRO A 73 -15.44 9.75 13.70
CA PRO A 73 -16.03 10.67 14.66
C PRO A 73 -14.99 11.32 15.58
N TYR A 74 -13.77 10.82 15.56
CA TYR A 74 -12.72 11.24 16.48
C TYR A 74 -11.95 12.46 15.99
N GLY A 75 -11.24 13.13 16.92
CA GLY A 75 -10.32 14.23 16.62
C GLY A 75 -11.00 15.58 16.39
N HIS A 76 -12.33 15.67 16.53
CA HIS A 76 -13.13 16.91 16.50
C HIS A 76 -12.80 17.84 15.32
N GLY A 77 -12.34 17.31 14.19
CA GLY A 77 -11.99 18.09 13.00
C GLY A 77 -10.66 18.84 13.05
N LEU A 78 -9.88 18.68 14.12
CA LEU A 78 -8.61 19.39 14.27
C LEU A 78 -7.63 19.04 13.12
N GLY A 79 -7.10 20.08 12.45
CA GLY A 79 -6.09 19.94 11.39
C GLY A 79 -6.61 19.43 10.05
N ARG A 80 -7.95 19.22 9.88
CA ARG A 80 -8.54 18.69 8.64
C ARG A 80 -9.18 19.74 7.73
N ARG A 81 -9.32 20.98 8.22
CA ARG A 81 -10.06 22.02 7.51
C ARG A 81 -9.35 22.52 6.25
N THR A 82 -8.06 22.75 6.35
CA THR A 82 -7.21 23.27 5.27
C THR A 82 -6.48 22.18 4.50
N MET A 83 -6.29 21.02 5.13
CA MET A 83 -5.61 19.86 4.56
C MET A 83 -6.42 18.58 4.85
N PRO A 84 -7.54 18.35 4.15
CA PRO A 84 -8.39 17.17 4.37
C PRO A 84 -7.67 15.85 4.08
N GLU A 85 -6.65 15.86 3.23
CA GLU A 85 -5.78 14.72 2.91
C GLU A 85 -4.96 14.22 4.10
N MET A 86 -4.85 15.00 5.18
CA MET A 86 -4.17 14.58 6.41
C MET A 86 -4.75 13.31 7.04
N LEU A 87 -6.01 12.98 6.73
CA LEU A 87 -6.59 11.68 7.10
C LEU A 87 -5.84 10.54 6.42
N GLN A 88 -5.62 10.64 5.12
CA GLN A 88 -4.91 9.63 4.34
C GLN A 88 -3.43 9.56 4.77
N TYR A 89 -2.77 10.70 4.99
CA TYR A 89 -1.38 10.74 5.48
C TYR A 89 -1.25 10.09 6.85
N SER A 90 -2.24 10.23 7.72
CA SER A 90 -2.27 9.54 9.02
C SER A 90 -2.33 8.01 8.84
N VAL A 91 -3.09 7.52 7.86
CA VAL A 91 -3.14 6.08 7.54
C VAL A 91 -1.82 5.60 6.97
N VAL A 92 -1.19 6.36 6.05
CA VAL A 92 0.15 6.05 5.53
C VAL A 92 1.17 5.97 6.66
N GLY A 93 1.13 6.88 7.65
CA GLY A 93 1.96 6.83 8.85
C GLY A 93 1.75 5.57 9.68
N ALA A 94 0.50 5.12 9.81
CA ALA A 94 0.18 3.88 10.51
C ALA A 94 0.70 2.64 9.75
N ILE A 95 0.60 2.62 8.42
CA ILE A 95 1.18 1.57 7.57
C ILE A 95 2.70 1.53 7.71
N GLN A 96 3.37 2.68 7.68
CA GLN A 96 4.82 2.76 7.85
C GLN A 96 5.25 2.23 9.23
N THR A 97 4.52 2.57 10.29
CA THR A 97 4.76 2.06 11.64
C THR A 97 4.59 0.54 11.70
N LEU A 98 3.54 0.00 11.07
CA LEU A 98 3.31 -1.44 10.94
C LEU A 98 4.47 -2.11 10.20
N TRP A 99 4.93 -1.53 9.10
CA TRP A 99 6.03 -2.05 8.29
C TRP A 99 7.32 -2.17 9.10
N LEU A 100 7.69 -1.10 9.81
CA LEU A 100 8.86 -1.11 10.68
C LEU A 100 8.73 -2.16 11.80
N ALA A 101 7.56 -2.24 12.44
CA ALA A 101 7.29 -3.24 13.46
C ALA A 101 7.32 -4.69 12.92
N ALA A 102 6.87 -4.92 11.69
CA ALA A 102 6.98 -6.21 11.01
C ALA A 102 8.44 -6.61 10.78
N ARG A 103 9.27 -5.67 10.29
CA ARG A 103 10.71 -5.90 10.07
C ARG A 103 11.45 -6.30 11.34
N THR A 104 11.10 -5.75 12.50
CA THR A 104 11.72 -6.17 13.78
C THR A 104 11.39 -7.62 14.18
N ARG A 105 10.47 -8.26 13.47
CA ARG A 105 10.03 -9.65 13.67
C ARG A 105 10.36 -10.56 12.48
N GLY A 106 11.23 -10.12 11.56
CA GLY A 106 11.59 -10.86 10.37
C GLY A 106 10.45 -10.98 9.33
N LEU A 107 9.37 -10.19 9.47
CA LEU A 107 8.27 -10.21 8.53
C LEU A 107 8.51 -9.21 7.39
N GLY A 108 8.17 -9.63 6.17
CA GLY A 108 8.08 -8.78 5.00
C GLY A 108 6.68 -8.22 4.83
N VAL A 109 6.60 -7.01 4.30
CA VAL A 109 5.34 -6.35 3.92
C VAL A 109 5.47 -5.87 2.49
N GLY A 110 4.60 -6.33 1.60
CA GLY A 110 4.46 -5.83 0.24
C GLY A 110 3.25 -4.90 0.16
N TRP A 111 3.41 -3.75 -0.50
CA TRP A 111 2.32 -2.80 -0.74
C TRP A 111 1.91 -2.85 -2.20
N VAL A 112 0.70 -3.32 -2.47
CA VAL A 112 0.12 -3.40 -3.80
C VAL A 112 -0.75 -2.17 -4.05
N SER A 113 -0.50 -1.48 -5.18
CA SER A 113 -1.20 -0.25 -5.58
C SER A 113 -1.68 -0.26 -7.05
N ILE A 114 -1.44 -1.33 -7.79
CA ILE A 114 -1.94 -1.51 -9.16
C ILE A 114 -3.33 -2.15 -9.05
N LEU A 115 -4.27 -1.37 -8.54
CA LEU A 115 -5.64 -1.79 -8.23
C LEU A 115 -6.60 -0.65 -8.52
N ASP A 116 -7.80 -0.98 -8.95
CA ASP A 116 -8.92 -0.05 -8.90
C ASP A 116 -9.49 -0.04 -7.46
N PRO A 117 -9.46 1.10 -6.76
CA PRO A 117 -9.90 1.18 -5.38
C PRO A 117 -11.40 0.93 -5.19
N GLU A 118 -12.24 1.32 -6.15
CA GLU A 118 -13.70 1.18 -6.05
C GLU A 118 -14.09 -0.29 -6.18
N LEU A 119 -13.50 -1.01 -7.13
CA LEU A 119 -13.69 -2.45 -7.28
C LEU A 119 -13.17 -3.25 -6.07
N VAL A 120 -12.10 -2.77 -5.41
CA VAL A 120 -11.66 -3.39 -4.15
C VAL A 120 -12.67 -3.17 -3.03
N ASN A 121 -13.26 -1.95 -2.92
CA ASN A 121 -14.30 -1.69 -1.94
C ASN A 121 -15.50 -2.62 -2.13
N GLU A 122 -15.95 -2.78 -3.38
CA GLU A 122 -17.06 -3.68 -3.73
C GLU A 122 -16.74 -5.13 -3.40
N ALA A 123 -15.57 -5.62 -3.81
CA ALA A 123 -15.14 -7.00 -3.57
C ALA A 123 -15.01 -7.36 -2.09
N LEU A 124 -14.69 -6.37 -1.24
CA LEU A 124 -14.52 -6.56 0.20
C LEU A 124 -15.78 -6.20 1.01
N ASP A 125 -16.87 -5.81 0.35
CA ASP A 125 -18.13 -5.37 0.97
C ASP A 125 -17.91 -4.32 2.08
N VAL A 126 -17.07 -3.32 1.79
CA VAL A 126 -16.80 -2.22 2.72
C VAL A 126 -17.53 -0.93 2.30
N PRO A 127 -17.75 0.01 3.23
CA PRO A 127 -18.42 1.26 2.90
C PRO A 127 -17.75 1.99 1.72
N ALA A 128 -18.54 2.38 0.71
CA ALA A 128 -18.05 3.13 -0.46
C ALA A 128 -17.41 4.49 -0.11
N THR A 129 -17.68 5.01 1.10
CA THR A 129 -17.03 6.23 1.60
C THR A 129 -15.61 6.01 2.08
N TRP A 130 -15.21 4.76 2.38
CA TRP A 130 -13.83 4.46 2.76
C TRP A 130 -12.92 4.54 1.55
N ARG A 131 -11.76 5.13 1.74
CA ARG A 131 -10.75 5.29 0.67
C ARG A 131 -9.66 4.27 0.85
N LEU A 132 -9.49 3.39 -0.11
CA LEU A 132 -8.37 2.44 -0.11
C LEU A 132 -7.05 3.21 -0.12
N ILE A 133 -6.17 2.91 0.83
CA ILE A 133 -4.82 3.48 0.92
C ILE A 133 -3.78 2.44 0.52
N ALA A 134 -3.97 1.19 0.94
CA ALA A 134 -3.04 0.12 0.62
C ALA A 134 -3.75 -1.24 0.63
N TYR A 135 -3.26 -2.13 -0.21
CA TYR A 135 -3.46 -3.56 -0.04
C TYR A 135 -2.11 -4.19 0.32
N LEU A 136 -2.01 -4.75 1.52
CA LEU A 136 -0.76 -5.24 2.08
C LEU A 136 -0.71 -6.75 2.07
N CYS A 137 0.39 -7.29 1.58
CA CYS A 137 0.74 -8.70 1.62
C CYS A 137 1.83 -8.89 2.68
N VAL A 138 1.55 -9.70 3.72
CA VAL A 138 2.44 -9.87 4.85
C VAL A 138 2.79 -11.34 5.03
N GLY A 139 4.09 -11.62 5.22
CA GLY A 139 4.60 -12.97 5.41
C GLY A 139 6.09 -12.99 5.69
N TYR A 140 6.67 -14.16 5.85
CA TYR A 140 8.12 -14.29 5.91
C TYR A 140 8.72 -14.18 4.52
N PRO A 141 9.72 -13.30 4.30
CA PRO A 141 10.38 -13.17 2.99
C PRO A 141 11.18 -14.45 2.68
N LEU A 142 11.20 -14.83 1.40
CA LEU A 142 12.02 -15.97 0.93
C LEU A 142 13.52 -15.64 0.97
N GLU A 143 13.86 -14.38 0.76
CA GLU A 143 15.23 -13.86 0.76
C GLU A 143 15.25 -12.54 1.51
N GLU A 144 16.34 -12.29 2.25
CA GLU A 144 16.57 -11.03 2.93
C GLU A 144 17.61 -10.20 2.20
N HIS A 145 17.28 -8.94 1.91
CA HIS A 145 18.14 -7.99 1.25
C HIS A 145 18.15 -6.66 1.99
N THR A 146 19.27 -5.95 1.92
CA THR A 146 19.44 -4.60 2.51
C THR A 146 19.18 -3.49 1.49
N ASP A 147 19.16 -3.83 0.21
CA ASP A 147 18.90 -2.94 -0.92
C ASP A 147 17.48 -3.18 -1.50
N PRO A 148 16.86 -2.17 -2.14
CA PRO A 148 15.55 -2.32 -2.74
C PRO A 148 15.55 -3.29 -3.91
N GLU A 149 14.51 -4.14 -4.01
CA GLU A 149 14.33 -5.06 -5.14
C GLU A 149 14.31 -4.34 -6.48
N LEU A 150 13.62 -3.22 -6.59
CA LEU A 150 13.55 -2.43 -7.83
C LEU A 150 14.91 -1.87 -8.26
N GLN A 151 15.81 -1.60 -7.32
CA GLN A 151 17.19 -1.24 -7.64
C GLN A 151 17.96 -2.44 -8.19
N ARG A 152 17.85 -3.60 -7.57
CA ARG A 152 18.48 -4.85 -8.06
C ARG A 152 17.95 -5.26 -9.44
N ALA A 153 16.65 -5.05 -9.66
CA ALA A 153 16.01 -5.31 -10.94
C ALA A 153 16.41 -4.29 -12.04
N GLY A 154 17.14 -3.21 -11.70
CA GLY A 154 17.54 -2.17 -12.64
C GLY A 154 16.41 -1.19 -13.00
N TRP A 155 15.32 -1.16 -12.21
CA TRP A 155 14.20 -0.26 -12.44
C TRP A 155 14.53 1.20 -12.10
N GLN A 156 14.99 1.42 -10.86
CA GLN A 156 15.39 2.74 -10.36
C GLN A 156 16.43 2.61 -9.25
N ALA A 157 17.54 3.31 -9.38
CA ALA A 157 18.52 3.43 -8.31
C ALA A 157 18.02 4.41 -7.22
N ARG A 158 18.55 4.26 -6.00
CA ARG A 158 18.35 5.27 -4.95
C ARG A 158 18.99 6.59 -5.37
N VAL A 159 18.32 7.68 -5.06
CA VAL A 159 18.85 9.04 -5.23
C VAL A 159 19.54 9.47 -3.93
N ASP A 160 20.60 10.27 -4.04
CA ASP A 160 21.27 10.85 -2.87
C ASP A 160 20.26 11.70 -2.06
N PRO A 161 20.09 11.42 -0.75
CA PRO A 161 19.19 12.20 0.10
C PRO A 161 19.48 13.71 0.13
N ALA A 162 20.72 14.11 -0.11
CA ALA A 162 21.10 15.51 -0.19
C ALA A 162 20.37 16.28 -1.32
N ALA A 163 19.97 15.57 -2.39
CA ALA A 163 19.22 16.16 -3.50
C ALA A 163 17.78 16.61 -3.10
N PHE A 164 17.28 16.16 -1.94
CA PHE A 164 15.93 16.48 -1.45
C PHE A 164 15.92 17.51 -0.32
N LEU A 165 17.11 18.00 0.10
CA LEU A 165 17.22 18.96 1.17
C LEU A 165 17.41 20.39 0.60
N PHE A 166 16.41 21.21 0.78
CA PHE A 166 16.44 22.62 0.36
C PHE A 166 16.53 23.54 1.59
N ARG A 167 17.46 24.50 1.54
CA ARG A 167 17.56 25.57 2.55
C ARG A 167 17.01 26.87 1.96
N ARG A 168 16.18 27.56 2.73
CA ARG A 168 15.61 28.87 2.37
C ARG A 168 15.97 29.86 3.46
#